data_91efa5d181dfedd92965366ed2351fae
#
_entry.id   91efa5d181dfedd92965366ed2351fae
#
_cell.length_a   1.000
_cell.length_b   1.000
_cell.length_c   1.000
_cell.angle_alpha   90.00
_cell.angle_beta   90.00
_cell.angle_gamma   90.00
#
_symmetry.space_group_name_H-M   'P 1'
#
loop_
_entity.id
_entity.type
_entity.pdbx_description
1 polymer ?
#
loop_
_entity_poly.entity_id
_entity_poly.type
_entity_poly.pdbx_seq_one_letter_code
_entity_poly.pdbx_strand_id
1 'polypeptide(L)'
;AQQTSENIKSVNSLEDKVYGLSLLWSEVKYNFVNIDRLDFDVDSLYRETMKKVLVTTNDVDYYKELSNFLRSFRAAHTELLDMPDSGMEDIDYPKYSRKRFGDKFYLVNYRLNCSDVDPRLLGAEIIEIEDMPTLEYVEKYVIPERTGSTLNYILNSAGTFLLNGIAGTYIKGKALCSDGKVIDFNIIRDGEATRTDQDKYFPEIKQRSRKTVTYDWKDKIAVLKISRFIPESISDEIDNAMSEIKSKNPTGLIIDLRGNGGGETDVALRLQMHLTKADSIKSFGTQSRTNLGYGRAQGNYDNNYKDYFEYKAYQTFPAEVIERDKSIVPIQCPVAILIDTYSFSACEDFLINIYEMPGRPVLIGEETAGSTGAPLVIELPHEACARLCTLRALYPYSMKPFVNQGILPDIEAKPTVDEYIKGIDVAMLKAIDILNKY
;
A
#
# COMPACT_ATOMS: atom_id res chain seq x y z
N ALA A 1 26.88 26.01 11.50
CA ALA A 1 28.08 25.33 11.03
C ALA A 1 27.71 24.65 9.72
N GLN A 2 28.23 25.17 8.61
CA GLN A 2 28.18 24.52 7.31
C GLN A 2 28.97 23.23 7.42
N GLN A 3 28.28 22.08 7.54
CA GLN A 3 28.87 20.81 7.19
C GLN A 3 28.95 20.75 5.68
N THR A 4 30.16 20.75 5.18
CA THR A 4 30.54 20.46 3.81
C THR A 4 29.91 19.12 3.42
N SER A 5 28.93 19.19 2.51
CA SER A 5 28.56 18.01 1.72
C SER A 5 29.84 17.57 1.02
N GLU A 6 30.48 16.51 1.51
CA GLU A 6 31.44 15.77 0.69
C GLU A 6 30.72 15.49 -0.62
N ASN A 7 31.36 15.86 -1.73
CA ASN A 7 30.88 15.63 -3.08
C ASN A 7 30.63 14.13 -3.26
N ILE A 8 29.39 13.69 -2.98
CA ILE A 8 28.94 12.35 -3.41
C ILE A 8 29.01 12.41 -4.93
N LYS A 9 30.02 11.76 -5.46
CA LYS A 9 30.29 11.73 -6.89
C LYS A 9 29.12 11.01 -7.54
N SER A 10 28.40 11.68 -8.43
CA SER A 10 27.36 11.01 -9.25
C SER A 10 27.96 9.80 -9.93
N VAL A 11 27.37 8.65 -9.76
CA VAL A 11 27.74 7.40 -10.45
C VAL A 11 27.17 7.43 -11.87
N ASN A 12 25.96 8.01 -12.04
CA ASN A 12 25.30 8.13 -13.33
C ASN A 12 25.93 9.23 -14.18
N SER A 13 26.42 8.84 -15.35
CA SER A 13 26.78 9.78 -16.41
C SER A 13 25.54 10.47 -16.99
N LEU A 14 25.70 11.52 -17.77
CA LEU A 14 24.57 12.13 -18.48
C LEU A 14 23.90 11.13 -19.44
N GLU A 15 24.68 10.26 -20.08
CA GLU A 15 24.16 9.21 -20.96
C GLU A 15 23.31 8.21 -20.18
N ASP A 16 23.75 7.74 -18.99
CA ASP A 16 22.99 6.85 -18.12
C ASP A 16 21.65 7.49 -17.69
N LYS A 17 21.68 8.77 -17.32
CA LYS A 17 20.48 9.53 -16.94
C LYS A 17 19.45 9.63 -18.07
N VAL A 18 19.91 9.94 -19.28
CA VAL A 18 19.06 10.00 -20.47
C VAL A 18 18.52 8.61 -20.82
N TYR A 19 19.37 7.59 -20.79
CA TYR A 19 18.97 6.21 -21.08
C TYR A 19 17.97 5.70 -20.07
N GLY A 20 18.20 5.86 -18.77
CA GLY A 20 17.30 5.38 -17.72
C GLY A 20 15.89 5.99 -17.81
N LEU A 21 15.78 7.32 -18.02
CA LEU A 21 14.48 7.96 -18.22
C LEU A 21 13.82 7.51 -19.53
N SER A 22 14.59 7.35 -20.61
CA SER A 22 14.06 6.90 -21.90
C SER A 22 13.54 5.47 -21.85
N LEU A 23 14.24 4.60 -21.09
CA LEU A 23 13.82 3.23 -20.83
C LEU A 23 12.49 3.21 -20.07
N LEU A 24 12.38 3.94 -18.95
CA LEU A 24 11.15 4.04 -18.18
C LEU A 24 9.98 4.58 -19.03
N TRP A 25 10.22 5.61 -19.83
CA TRP A 25 9.19 6.16 -20.73
C TRP A 25 8.72 5.12 -21.73
N SER A 26 9.65 4.37 -22.37
CA SER A 26 9.28 3.36 -23.36
C SER A 26 8.47 2.22 -22.73
N GLU A 27 8.89 1.72 -21.57
CA GLU A 27 8.19 0.67 -20.85
C GLU A 27 6.79 1.12 -20.40
N VAL A 28 6.66 2.32 -19.84
CA VAL A 28 5.37 2.90 -19.49
C VAL A 28 4.48 3.04 -20.71
N LYS A 29 4.99 3.61 -21.79
CA LYS A 29 4.22 3.87 -23.02
C LYS A 29 3.62 2.60 -23.61
N TYR A 30 4.35 1.50 -23.59
CA TYR A 30 3.93 0.26 -24.21
C TYR A 30 3.27 -0.73 -23.24
N ASN A 31 3.63 -0.73 -21.97
CA ASN A 31 3.27 -1.80 -21.03
C ASN A 31 2.41 -1.34 -19.85
N PHE A 32 2.39 -0.04 -19.50
CA PHE A 32 1.54 0.42 -18.39
C PHE A 32 0.08 0.15 -18.67
N VAL A 33 -0.57 -0.68 -17.85
CA VAL A 33 -1.90 -1.20 -18.13
C VAL A 33 -3.01 -0.13 -18.07
N ASN A 34 -2.86 0.89 -17.21
CA ASN A 34 -3.88 1.91 -17.01
C ASN A 34 -3.65 3.19 -17.85
N ILE A 35 -2.96 3.08 -18.98
CA ILE A 35 -2.65 4.24 -19.85
C ILE A 35 -3.91 4.93 -20.39
N ASP A 36 -5.00 4.19 -20.57
CA ASP A 36 -6.30 4.67 -20.99
C ASP A 36 -7.04 5.51 -19.93
N ARG A 37 -6.54 5.50 -18.69
CA ARG A 37 -7.08 6.24 -17.53
C ARG A 37 -6.32 7.52 -17.22
N LEU A 38 -5.24 7.80 -17.93
CA LEU A 38 -4.44 9.00 -17.71
C LEU A 38 -5.15 10.22 -18.27
N ASP A 39 -5.09 11.32 -17.55
CA ASP A 39 -5.59 12.64 -17.94
C ASP A 39 -4.50 13.54 -18.53
N PHE A 40 -3.32 12.98 -18.80
CA PHE A 40 -2.16 13.65 -19.39
C PHE A 40 -1.52 12.80 -20.50
N ASP A 41 -0.72 13.46 -21.34
CA ASP A 41 0.07 12.82 -22.39
C ASP A 41 1.44 12.36 -21.85
N VAL A 42 1.74 11.07 -22.01
CA VAL A 42 2.99 10.45 -21.52
C VAL A 42 4.22 11.04 -22.20
N ASP A 43 4.13 11.39 -23.50
CA ASP A 43 5.25 11.99 -24.22
C ASP A 43 5.54 13.42 -23.74
N SER A 44 4.50 14.16 -23.39
CA SER A 44 4.64 15.49 -22.78
C SER A 44 5.28 15.40 -21.40
N LEU A 45 4.83 14.48 -20.55
CA LEU A 45 5.45 14.23 -19.24
C LEU A 45 6.92 13.84 -19.37
N TYR A 46 7.25 12.94 -20.31
CA TYR A 46 8.63 12.55 -20.59
C TYR A 46 9.51 13.75 -20.95
N ARG A 47 9.02 14.62 -21.86
CA ARG A 47 9.78 15.81 -22.29
C ARG A 47 10.02 16.79 -21.14
N GLU A 48 9.04 17.00 -20.29
CA GLU A 48 9.18 17.86 -19.10
C GLU A 48 10.14 17.25 -18.09
N THR A 49 10.06 15.95 -17.83
CA THR A 49 10.99 15.25 -16.94
C THR A 49 12.41 15.25 -17.50
N MET A 50 12.60 15.08 -18.82
CA MET A 50 13.90 15.12 -19.48
C MET A 50 14.60 16.47 -19.23
N LYS A 51 13.88 17.59 -19.32
CA LYS A 51 14.47 18.93 -19.02
C LYS A 51 15.02 19.01 -17.60
N LYS A 52 14.35 18.38 -16.65
CA LYS A 52 14.78 18.34 -15.24
C LYS A 52 15.97 17.40 -15.05
N VAL A 53 15.91 16.20 -15.64
CA VAL A 53 17.00 15.21 -15.59
C VAL A 53 18.31 15.75 -16.15
N LEU A 54 18.25 16.49 -17.28
CA LEU A 54 19.44 17.05 -17.93
C LEU A 54 20.19 18.09 -17.08
N VAL A 55 19.56 18.69 -16.08
CA VAL A 55 20.18 19.69 -15.20
C VAL A 55 20.52 19.15 -13.81
N THR A 56 20.23 17.87 -13.53
CA THR A 56 20.61 17.26 -12.24
C THR A 56 22.13 17.15 -12.14
N THR A 57 22.69 17.53 -10.99
CA THR A 57 24.13 17.52 -10.74
C THR A 57 24.62 16.35 -9.89
N ASN A 58 23.67 15.61 -9.27
CA ASN A 58 23.94 14.45 -8.43
C ASN A 58 22.88 13.37 -8.66
N ASP A 59 23.11 12.17 -8.11
CA ASP A 59 22.22 11.03 -8.30
C ASP A 59 20.94 11.13 -7.47
N VAL A 60 20.96 11.78 -6.31
CA VAL A 60 19.76 11.99 -5.48
C VAL A 60 18.71 12.76 -6.27
N ASP A 61 19.08 13.89 -6.87
CA ASP A 61 18.15 14.68 -7.70
C ASP A 61 17.68 13.89 -8.94
N TYR A 62 18.57 13.12 -9.56
CA TYR A 62 18.23 12.28 -10.71
C TYR A 62 17.17 11.23 -10.35
N TYR A 63 17.40 10.42 -9.33
CA TYR A 63 16.44 9.37 -8.93
C TYR A 63 15.15 9.97 -8.37
N LYS A 64 15.20 11.17 -7.79
CA LYS A 64 14.01 11.92 -7.41
C LYS A 64 13.15 12.26 -8.62
N GLU A 65 13.73 12.70 -9.72
CA GLU A 65 12.98 12.98 -10.96
C GLU A 65 12.44 11.71 -11.61
N LEU A 66 13.17 10.58 -11.59
CA LEU A 66 12.63 9.28 -12.03
C LEU A 66 11.44 8.83 -11.16
N SER A 67 11.56 9.01 -9.84
CA SER A 67 10.47 8.71 -8.91
C SER A 67 9.25 9.58 -9.19
N ASN A 68 9.43 10.88 -9.42
CA ASN A 68 8.35 11.81 -9.76
C ASN A 68 7.65 11.43 -11.07
N PHE A 69 8.44 11.01 -12.08
CA PHE A 69 7.91 10.50 -13.33
C PHE A 69 6.97 9.29 -13.09
N LEU A 70 7.43 8.28 -12.36
CA LEU A 70 6.65 7.06 -12.08
C LEU A 70 5.43 7.34 -11.18
N ARG A 71 5.53 8.21 -10.18
CA ARG A 71 4.40 8.58 -9.29
C ARG A 71 3.26 9.26 -10.03
N SER A 72 3.54 9.96 -11.13
CA SER A 72 2.51 10.60 -11.96
C SER A 72 1.46 9.60 -12.47
N PHE A 73 1.80 8.31 -12.58
CA PHE A 73 0.89 7.26 -13.04
C PHE A 73 -0.09 6.76 -11.98
N ARG A 74 0.03 7.18 -10.73
CA ARG A 74 -0.88 6.84 -9.60
C ARG A 74 -1.21 5.35 -9.52
N ALA A 75 -0.20 4.52 -9.60
CA ALA A 75 -0.31 3.07 -9.47
C ALA A 75 0.74 2.58 -8.45
N ALA A 76 0.31 1.96 -7.37
CA ALA A 76 1.20 1.57 -6.29
C ALA A 76 2.24 0.49 -6.68
N HIS A 77 1.98 -0.24 -7.78
CA HIS A 77 2.96 -1.14 -8.39
C HIS A 77 3.79 -0.47 -9.52
N THR A 78 3.88 0.86 -9.54
CA THR A 78 4.65 1.64 -10.52
C THR A 78 5.53 2.63 -9.77
N GLU A 79 6.73 2.19 -9.42
CA GLU A 79 7.68 2.95 -8.57
C GLU A 79 9.12 2.48 -8.78
N LEU A 80 10.10 3.27 -8.35
CA LEU A 80 11.45 2.78 -8.14
C LEU A 80 11.46 1.79 -6.96
N LEU A 81 12.13 0.65 -7.15
CA LEU A 81 12.29 -0.38 -6.12
C LEU A 81 13.63 -0.24 -5.40
N ASP A 82 14.67 0.05 -6.15
CA ASP A 82 16.03 0.11 -5.65
C ASP A 82 16.85 1.14 -6.43
N MET A 83 17.86 1.68 -5.78
CA MET A 83 18.81 2.64 -6.35
C MET A 83 20.16 2.52 -5.61
N PRO A 84 21.28 2.91 -6.23
CA PRO A 84 22.58 2.90 -5.56
C PRO A 84 22.61 3.90 -4.40
N ASP A 85 23.52 3.70 -3.45
CA ASP A 85 23.69 4.57 -2.27
C ASP A 85 23.87 6.05 -2.64
N SER A 86 24.51 6.33 -3.77
CA SER A 86 24.66 7.70 -4.28
C SER A 86 23.34 8.40 -4.61
N GLY A 87 22.25 7.64 -4.82
CA GLY A 87 20.90 8.12 -5.07
C GLY A 87 20.02 8.20 -3.81
N MET A 88 20.52 7.76 -2.66
CA MET A 88 19.76 7.77 -1.41
C MET A 88 20.01 9.05 -0.61
N GLU A 89 18.93 9.64 -0.11
CA GLU A 89 19.02 10.69 0.92
C GLU A 89 19.10 10.05 2.30
N ASP A 90 19.92 10.62 3.17
CA ASP A 90 19.95 10.23 4.59
C ASP A 90 18.71 10.80 5.30
N ILE A 91 17.65 10.02 5.31
CA ILE A 91 16.35 10.40 5.85
C ILE A 91 16.12 9.71 7.19
N ASP A 92 15.69 10.48 8.18
CA ASP A 92 15.30 9.98 9.49
C ASP A 92 13.94 10.55 9.92
N TYR A 93 13.43 10.07 11.02
CA TYR A 93 12.13 10.40 11.57
C TYR A 93 12.23 10.80 13.06
N PRO A 94 11.26 11.55 13.59
CA PRO A 94 11.24 11.88 15.01
C PRO A 94 10.83 10.70 15.89
N LYS A 95 11.14 10.77 17.18
CA LYS A 95 10.81 9.77 18.20
C LYS A 95 9.31 9.67 18.54
N TYR A 96 8.46 10.14 17.66
CA TYR A 96 7.00 10.08 17.75
C TYR A 96 6.42 9.30 16.57
N SER A 97 5.41 8.48 16.83
CA SER A 97 4.59 7.91 15.76
C SER A 97 3.50 8.90 15.35
N ARG A 98 3.21 8.97 14.10
CA ARG A 98 2.19 9.83 13.50
C ARG A 98 1.15 8.98 12.82
N LYS A 99 -0.09 9.42 12.84
CA LYS A 99 -1.20 8.75 12.15
C LYS A 99 -2.24 9.76 11.72
N ARG A 100 -2.87 9.48 10.59
CA ARG A 100 -4.00 10.24 10.06
C ARG A 100 -5.32 9.69 10.62
N PHE A 101 -6.23 10.61 10.99
CA PHE A 101 -7.63 10.31 11.33
C PHE A 101 -8.53 11.36 10.65
N GLY A 102 -9.36 10.91 9.70
CA GLY A 102 -10.09 11.81 8.81
C GLY A 102 -9.14 12.70 8.01
N ASP A 103 -9.29 14.01 8.10
CA ASP A 103 -8.44 14.98 7.40
C ASP A 103 -7.32 15.54 8.30
N LYS A 104 -7.13 14.95 9.48
CA LYS A 104 -6.23 15.45 10.51
C LYS A 104 -5.11 14.46 10.82
N PHE A 105 -3.99 15.00 11.31
CA PHE A 105 -2.79 14.25 11.62
C PHE A 105 -2.42 14.41 13.09
N TYR A 106 -2.09 13.30 13.75
CA TYR A 106 -1.88 13.25 15.19
C TYR A 106 -0.58 12.55 15.56
N LEU A 107 -0.01 12.96 16.70
CA LEU A 107 1.06 12.24 17.38
C LEU A 107 0.43 11.18 18.29
N VAL A 108 0.63 9.91 17.98
CA VAL A 108 -0.11 8.80 18.60
C VAL A 108 0.72 7.91 19.51
N ASN A 109 2.01 8.16 19.57
CA ASN A 109 2.96 7.36 20.34
C ASN A 109 4.28 8.14 20.46
N TYR A 110 5.05 7.90 21.49
CA TYR A 110 6.38 8.46 21.65
C TYR A 110 7.34 7.45 22.30
N ARG A 111 8.65 7.62 22.08
CA ARG A 111 9.70 6.82 22.71
C ARG A 111 9.89 7.26 24.16
N LEU A 112 9.78 6.29 25.09
CA LEU A 112 10.02 6.55 26.51
C LEU A 112 11.50 6.78 26.80
N ASN A 113 11.78 7.46 27.92
CA ASN A 113 13.13 7.70 28.45
C ASN A 113 14.03 8.54 27.52
N CYS A 114 13.41 9.38 26.69
CA CYS A 114 14.10 10.41 25.89
C CYS A 114 13.83 11.79 26.46
N SER A 115 14.88 12.56 26.73
CA SER A 115 14.77 13.91 27.32
C SER A 115 14.22 14.96 26.36
N ASP A 116 14.25 14.68 25.08
CA ASP A 116 13.80 15.53 23.97
C ASP A 116 12.35 15.22 23.50
N VAL A 117 11.66 14.37 24.27
CA VAL A 117 10.26 14.02 24.02
C VAL A 117 9.34 14.72 25.01
N ASP A 118 8.31 15.42 24.52
CA ASP A 118 7.26 16.03 25.34
C ASP A 118 6.01 15.13 25.41
N PRO A 119 5.72 14.50 26.53
CA PRO A 119 4.54 13.61 26.68
C PRO A 119 3.19 14.32 26.45
N ARG A 120 3.14 15.66 26.58
CA ARG A 120 1.89 16.43 26.36
C ARG A 120 1.43 16.37 24.90
N LEU A 121 2.34 16.06 23.98
CA LEU A 121 2.06 15.90 22.55
C LEU A 121 1.34 14.59 22.23
N LEU A 122 1.20 13.65 23.15
CA LEU A 122 0.43 12.41 22.90
C LEU A 122 -1.04 12.72 22.63
N GLY A 123 -1.54 12.28 21.51
CA GLY A 123 -2.91 12.54 21.05
C GLY A 123 -3.13 13.96 20.52
N ALA A 124 -2.07 14.78 20.43
CA ALA A 124 -2.19 16.11 19.89
C ALA A 124 -2.34 16.13 18.36
N GLU A 125 -3.25 16.96 17.85
CA GLU A 125 -3.40 17.25 16.43
C GLU A 125 -2.26 18.16 15.97
N ILE A 126 -1.54 17.79 14.93
CA ILE A 126 -0.54 18.64 14.29
C ILE A 126 -1.31 19.64 13.42
N ILE A 127 -1.33 20.91 13.83
CA ILE A 127 -2.11 21.97 13.14
C ILE A 127 -1.27 22.86 12.23
N GLU A 128 0.06 22.92 12.47
CA GLU A 128 0.99 23.76 11.70
C GLU A 128 2.35 23.07 11.61
N ILE A 129 3.00 23.12 10.46
CA ILE A 129 4.37 22.65 10.21
C ILE A 129 5.09 23.72 9.38
N GLU A 130 6.30 24.14 9.82
CA GLU A 130 7.13 25.13 9.13
C GLU A 130 6.33 26.40 8.75
N ASP A 131 5.57 26.93 9.73
CA ASP A 131 4.74 28.14 9.60
C ASP A 131 3.59 28.01 8.55
N MET A 132 3.20 26.76 8.20
CA MET A 132 2.17 26.45 7.22
C MET A 132 1.10 25.53 7.84
N PRO A 133 -0.20 25.72 7.55
CA PRO A 133 -1.24 24.73 7.96
C PRO A 133 -0.87 23.31 7.53
N THR A 134 -1.06 22.34 8.43
CA THR A 134 -0.59 20.97 8.21
C THR A 134 -1.10 20.37 6.91
N LEU A 135 -2.37 20.57 6.55
CA LEU A 135 -2.91 20.02 5.31
C LEU A 135 -2.22 20.60 4.07
N GLU A 136 -1.98 21.91 4.06
CA GLU A 136 -1.25 22.59 2.99
C GLU A 136 0.21 22.08 2.89
N TYR A 137 0.87 21.87 4.03
CA TYR A 137 2.21 21.28 4.06
C TYR A 137 2.21 19.87 3.48
N VAL A 138 1.22 19.05 3.85
CA VAL A 138 1.05 17.69 3.35
C VAL A 138 0.84 17.67 1.84
N GLU A 139 -0.06 18.48 1.32
CA GLU A 139 -0.35 18.57 -0.12
C GLU A 139 0.87 19.02 -0.92
N LYS A 140 1.64 19.97 -0.39
CA LYS A 140 2.76 20.57 -1.09
C LYS A 140 4.06 19.76 -1.02
N TYR A 141 4.35 19.14 0.12
CA TYR A 141 5.67 18.54 0.37
C TYR A 141 5.64 17.05 0.64
N VAL A 142 4.52 16.47 1.11
CA VAL A 142 4.48 15.07 1.49
C VAL A 142 3.80 14.20 0.44
N ILE A 143 2.62 14.58 -0.03
CA ILE A 143 1.87 13.81 -1.06
C ILE A 143 2.69 13.62 -2.34
N PRO A 144 3.41 14.64 -2.88
CA PRO A 144 4.19 14.45 -4.10
C PRO A 144 5.27 13.37 -4.00
N GLU A 145 5.68 13.01 -2.79
CA GLU A 145 6.68 11.97 -2.53
C GLU A 145 6.08 10.61 -2.19
N ARG A 146 4.74 10.47 -2.27
CA ARG A 146 4.05 9.20 -1.97
C ARG A 146 3.53 8.53 -3.23
N THR A 147 3.78 7.23 -3.33
CA THR A 147 3.20 6.38 -4.38
C THR A 147 1.93 5.72 -3.84
N GLY A 148 0.92 5.58 -4.67
CA GLY A 148 -0.32 4.93 -4.29
C GLY A 148 -1.36 4.97 -5.41
N SER A 149 -2.34 4.07 -5.36
CA SER A 149 -3.43 3.99 -6.34
C SER A 149 -4.68 4.74 -5.88
N THR A 150 -4.91 4.83 -4.56
CA THR A 150 -6.03 5.57 -3.99
C THR A 150 -5.55 6.79 -3.20
N LEU A 151 -6.36 7.86 -3.20
CA LEU A 151 -6.06 9.03 -2.39
C LEU A 151 -6.01 8.68 -0.90
N ASN A 152 -6.89 7.77 -0.43
CA ASN A 152 -6.91 7.34 0.95
C ASN A 152 -5.59 6.66 1.35
N TYR A 153 -5.07 5.76 0.52
CA TYR A 153 -3.76 5.13 0.75
C TYR A 153 -2.62 6.17 0.78
N ILE A 154 -2.60 7.10 -0.18
CA ILE A 154 -1.60 8.18 -0.26
C ILE A 154 -1.62 9.05 1.00
N LEU A 155 -2.81 9.45 1.46
CA LEU A 155 -2.97 10.30 2.66
C LEU A 155 -2.60 9.55 3.95
N ASN A 156 -2.93 8.25 4.07
CA ASN A 156 -2.50 7.45 5.22
C ASN A 156 -0.98 7.24 5.23
N SER A 157 -0.38 6.99 4.07
CA SER A 157 1.07 6.97 3.90
C SER A 157 1.69 8.33 4.28
N ALA A 158 1.12 9.44 3.79
CA ALA A 158 1.58 10.78 4.15
C ALA A 158 1.53 11.00 5.67
N GLY A 159 0.51 10.51 6.37
CA GLY A 159 0.44 10.57 7.83
C GLY A 159 1.61 9.88 8.52
N THR A 160 2.05 8.74 8.00
CA THR A 160 3.20 8.01 8.56
C THR A 160 4.52 8.76 8.35
N PHE A 161 4.69 9.41 7.19
CA PHE A 161 5.95 10.05 6.80
C PHE A 161 5.99 11.56 7.06
N LEU A 162 4.93 12.14 7.62
CA LEU A 162 4.69 13.59 7.73
C LEU A 162 5.86 14.41 8.26
N LEU A 163 6.56 13.92 9.26
CA LEU A 163 7.65 14.64 9.92
C LEU A 163 9.05 14.12 9.54
N ASN A 164 9.13 13.16 8.59
CA ASN A 164 10.41 12.65 8.11
C ASN A 164 11.16 13.73 7.32
N GLY A 165 12.47 13.59 7.21
CA GLY A 165 13.34 14.49 6.45
C GLY A 165 14.80 14.19 6.74
N ILE A 166 15.71 15.06 6.31
CA ILE A 166 17.15 14.85 6.44
C ILE A 166 17.53 14.55 7.90
N ALA A 167 18.27 13.49 8.11
CA ALA A 167 18.71 13.02 9.42
C ALA A 167 19.44 14.13 10.22
N GLY A 168 19.18 14.19 11.52
CA GLY A 168 19.77 15.16 12.42
C GLY A 168 19.23 16.61 12.29
N THR A 169 18.29 16.87 11.35
CA THR A 169 17.64 18.18 11.23
C THR A 169 16.42 18.29 12.16
N TYR A 170 16.01 19.53 12.41
CA TYR A 170 14.81 19.82 13.21
C TYR A 170 13.63 20.13 12.31
N ILE A 171 12.43 19.82 12.81
CA ILE A 171 11.15 20.25 12.25
C ILE A 171 10.34 20.94 13.32
N LYS A 172 9.86 22.15 13.03
CA LYS A 172 9.03 22.95 13.94
C LYS A 172 7.57 22.95 13.53
N GLY A 173 6.71 23.23 14.48
CA GLY A 173 5.28 23.35 14.22
C GLY A 173 4.48 23.60 15.47
N LYS A 174 3.16 23.53 15.33
CA LYS A 174 2.21 23.66 16.43
C LYS A 174 1.30 22.45 16.51
N ALA A 175 1.02 22.04 17.73
CA ALA A 175 0.12 20.93 18.01
C ALA A 175 -1.00 21.39 18.95
N LEU A 176 -2.24 21.01 18.64
CA LEU A 176 -3.41 21.21 19.50
C LEU A 176 -3.58 19.97 20.38
N CYS A 177 -3.33 20.13 21.67
CA CYS A 177 -3.44 19.07 22.65
C CYS A 177 -4.91 18.77 23.00
N SER A 178 -5.17 17.59 23.61
CA SER A 178 -6.50 17.15 24.01
C SER A 178 -7.18 18.07 25.06
N ASP A 179 -6.39 18.84 25.82
CA ASP A 179 -6.89 19.84 26.79
C ASP A 179 -7.23 21.21 26.14
N GLY A 180 -7.14 21.30 24.80
CA GLY A 180 -7.42 22.51 24.02
C GLY A 180 -6.26 23.52 23.96
N LYS A 181 -5.11 23.22 24.56
CA LYS A 181 -3.93 24.09 24.48
C LYS A 181 -3.15 23.83 23.19
N VAL A 182 -2.63 24.90 22.62
CA VAL A 182 -1.69 24.84 21.51
C VAL A 182 -0.27 24.88 22.08
N ILE A 183 0.57 23.94 21.66
CA ILE A 183 1.97 23.83 22.05
C ILE A 183 2.84 23.95 20.79
N ASP A 184 3.84 24.81 20.82
CA ASP A 184 4.88 24.83 19.82
C ASP A 184 5.81 23.63 20.03
N PHE A 185 6.21 22.97 18.95
CA PHE A 185 7.20 21.92 18.97
C PHE A 185 8.38 22.21 18.04
N ASN A 186 9.55 21.71 18.42
CA ASN A 186 10.76 21.70 17.60
C ASN A 186 11.44 20.36 17.81
N ILE A 187 11.21 19.42 16.89
CA ILE A 187 11.52 18.00 17.05
C ILE A 187 12.67 17.62 16.11
N ILE A 188 13.67 16.94 16.65
CA ILE A 188 14.81 16.42 15.89
C ILE A 188 14.44 15.11 15.15
N ARG A 189 14.97 14.93 13.95
CA ARG A 189 14.88 13.72 13.13
C ARG A 189 16.08 12.84 13.39
N ASP A 190 16.03 12.05 14.46
CA ASP A 190 17.09 11.15 14.89
C ASP A 190 16.53 9.83 15.46
N GLY A 191 15.30 9.51 15.08
CA GLY A 191 14.58 8.36 15.60
C GLY A 191 15.24 7.03 15.25
N GLU A 192 15.71 6.83 14.01
CA GLU A 192 16.46 5.64 13.63
C GLU A 192 17.90 5.71 14.15
N ALA A 193 18.60 6.84 13.97
CA ALA A 193 19.99 7.00 14.39
C ALA A 193 20.21 6.75 15.90
N THR A 194 19.20 7.01 16.72
CA THR A 194 19.24 6.80 18.18
C THR A 194 18.49 5.57 18.66
N ARG A 195 18.05 4.70 17.75
CA ARG A 195 17.28 3.50 18.06
C ARG A 195 18.13 2.42 18.71
N THR A 196 17.54 1.73 19.69
CA THR A 196 18.14 0.58 20.37
C THR A 196 17.12 -0.54 20.55
N ASP A 197 17.59 -1.77 20.75
CA ASP A 197 16.72 -2.93 21.04
C ASP A 197 15.99 -2.81 22.39
N GLN A 198 16.37 -1.86 23.23
CA GLN A 198 15.76 -1.62 24.54
C GLN A 198 14.73 -0.51 24.53
N ASP A 199 14.46 0.11 23.38
CA ASP A 199 13.51 1.20 23.27
C ASP A 199 12.11 0.75 23.67
N LYS A 200 11.50 1.56 24.51
CA LYS A 200 10.09 1.42 24.93
C LYS A 200 9.29 2.60 24.44
N TYR A 201 8.04 2.37 24.17
CA TYR A 201 7.12 3.37 23.63
C TYR A 201 5.88 3.51 24.52
N PHE A 202 5.27 4.68 24.50
CA PHE A 202 3.98 4.91 25.17
C PHE A 202 2.99 5.59 24.21
N PRO A 203 1.77 5.04 24.03
CA PRO A 203 1.34 3.70 24.48
C PRO A 203 2.24 2.60 23.95
N GLU A 204 2.26 1.46 24.66
CA GLU A 204 3.10 0.32 24.29
C GLU A 204 2.77 -0.16 22.85
N ILE A 205 3.78 -0.18 22.00
CA ILE A 205 3.65 -0.77 20.66
C ILE A 205 3.71 -2.28 20.84
N LYS A 206 2.56 -2.95 20.68
CA LYS A 206 2.55 -4.41 20.66
C LYS A 206 3.44 -4.90 19.52
N GLN A 207 4.47 -5.65 19.86
CA GLN A 207 5.33 -6.25 18.85
C GLN A 207 4.48 -7.08 17.89
N ARG A 208 4.66 -6.84 16.59
CA ARG A 208 4.02 -7.69 15.59
C ARG A 208 4.54 -9.11 15.77
N SER A 209 3.62 -10.08 15.80
CA SER A 209 4.01 -11.49 15.77
C SER A 209 4.94 -11.74 14.59
N ARG A 210 6.03 -12.46 14.82
CA ARG A 210 6.90 -12.94 13.72
C ARG A 210 6.21 -14.03 12.88
N LYS A 211 5.18 -14.67 13.45
CA LYS A 211 4.40 -15.69 12.72
C LYS A 211 3.45 -15.01 11.74
N THR A 212 3.42 -15.53 10.55
CA THR A 212 2.56 -15.03 9.45
C THR A 212 1.11 -15.42 9.67
N VAL A 213 0.86 -16.65 10.12
CA VAL A 213 -0.47 -17.16 10.45
C VAL A 213 -0.55 -17.35 11.96
N THR A 214 -1.54 -16.77 12.59
CA THR A 214 -1.84 -16.96 14.02
C THR A 214 -3.35 -17.08 14.19
N TYR A 215 -3.80 -17.82 15.21
CA TYR A 215 -5.20 -17.82 15.59
C TYR A 215 -5.37 -17.73 17.11
N ASP A 216 -6.48 -17.18 17.52
CA ASP A 216 -6.89 -16.96 18.90
C ASP A 216 -8.41 -17.10 19.03
N TRP A 217 -8.93 -17.03 20.24
CA TRP A 217 -10.32 -17.21 20.52
C TRP A 217 -10.90 -16.02 21.29
N LYS A 218 -12.09 -15.60 20.91
CA LYS A 218 -12.95 -14.68 21.66
C LYS A 218 -14.22 -15.46 22.00
N ASP A 219 -14.23 -16.05 23.19
CA ASP A 219 -15.22 -17.06 23.60
C ASP A 219 -15.30 -18.22 22.61
N LYS A 220 -16.39 -18.35 21.85
CA LYS A 220 -16.59 -19.38 20.84
C LYS A 220 -16.32 -18.90 19.40
N ILE A 221 -15.88 -17.65 19.22
CA ILE A 221 -15.49 -17.09 17.94
C ILE A 221 -13.99 -17.28 17.75
N ALA A 222 -13.58 -17.92 16.65
CA ALA A 222 -12.18 -18.02 16.27
C ALA A 222 -11.72 -16.73 15.57
N VAL A 223 -10.49 -16.30 15.80
CA VAL A 223 -9.84 -15.18 15.12
C VAL A 223 -8.59 -15.69 14.43
N LEU A 224 -8.62 -15.77 13.10
CA LEU A 224 -7.48 -16.15 12.27
C LEU A 224 -6.84 -14.88 11.71
N LYS A 225 -5.57 -14.62 12.03
CA LYS A 225 -4.82 -13.50 11.49
C LYS A 225 -3.79 -13.99 10.50
N ILE A 226 -3.78 -13.40 9.31
CA ILE A 226 -2.82 -13.67 8.23
C ILE A 226 -2.18 -12.34 7.82
N SER A 227 -0.90 -12.16 8.14
CA SER A 227 -0.20 -10.89 7.97
C SER A 227 0.40 -10.68 6.57
N ARG A 228 0.50 -11.75 5.77
CA ARG A 228 0.97 -11.74 4.36
C ARG A 228 0.69 -13.09 3.72
N PHE A 229 0.75 -13.14 2.40
CA PHE A 229 0.56 -14.34 1.59
C PHE A 229 1.88 -14.88 0.99
N ILE A 230 2.98 -14.76 1.71
CA ILE A 230 4.30 -15.30 1.36
C ILE A 230 5.00 -15.89 2.59
N PRO A 231 5.83 -16.93 2.42
CA PRO A 231 6.04 -17.73 1.20
C PRO A 231 4.84 -18.65 0.89
N GLU A 232 4.88 -19.36 -0.22
CA GLU A 232 3.80 -20.31 -0.65
C GLU A 232 3.45 -21.34 0.42
N SER A 233 4.44 -21.78 1.22
CA SER A 233 4.25 -22.71 2.37
C SER A 233 3.25 -22.20 3.44
N ILE A 234 2.85 -20.93 3.39
CA ILE A 234 1.80 -20.35 4.24
C ILE A 234 0.46 -21.05 3.99
N SER A 235 0.23 -21.62 2.81
CA SER A 235 -0.95 -22.42 2.51
C SER A 235 -1.13 -23.57 3.49
N ASP A 236 -0.05 -24.29 3.82
CA ASP A 236 -0.07 -25.37 4.80
C ASP A 236 -0.35 -24.86 6.23
N GLU A 237 0.19 -23.69 6.59
CA GLU A 237 -0.08 -23.06 7.89
C GLU A 237 -1.56 -22.66 8.00
N ILE A 238 -2.15 -22.14 6.92
CA ILE A 238 -3.59 -21.79 6.85
C ILE A 238 -4.45 -23.06 6.98
N ASP A 239 -4.12 -24.14 6.24
CA ASP A 239 -4.84 -25.41 6.29
C ASP A 239 -4.82 -26.00 7.71
N ASN A 240 -3.66 -26.03 8.35
CA ASN A 240 -3.50 -26.51 9.71
C ASN A 240 -4.32 -25.66 10.71
N ALA A 241 -4.22 -24.35 10.64
CA ALA A 241 -4.98 -23.44 11.50
C ALA A 241 -6.49 -23.61 11.29
N MET A 242 -6.96 -23.69 10.03
CA MET A 242 -8.36 -23.88 9.71
C MET A 242 -8.87 -25.28 10.16
N SER A 243 -8.06 -26.31 10.09
CA SER A 243 -8.40 -27.64 10.58
C SER A 243 -8.60 -27.65 12.10
N GLU A 244 -7.69 -27.03 12.85
CA GLU A 244 -7.80 -26.92 14.29
C GLU A 244 -9.00 -26.05 14.72
N ILE A 245 -9.24 -24.94 14.03
CA ILE A 245 -10.40 -24.07 14.27
C ILE A 245 -11.70 -24.87 14.05
N LYS A 246 -11.82 -25.57 12.93
CA LYS A 246 -13.01 -26.38 12.61
C LYS A 246 -13.25 -27.51 13.63
N SER A 247 -12.20 -28.14 14.12
CA SER A 247 -12.31 -29.23 15.12
C SER A 247 -12.99 -28.81 16.42
N LYS A 248 -12.95 -27.51 16.74
CA LYS A 248 -13.54 -26.93 17.96
C LYS A 248 -14.96 -26.40 17.77
N ASN A 249 -15.55 -26.57 16.57
CA ASN A 249 -16.90 -26.15 16.24
C ASN A 249 -17.19 -24.68 16.63
N PRO A 250 -16.49 -23.69 16.03
CA PRO A 250 -16.68 -22.29 16.33
C PRO A 250 -18.10 -21.83 15.99
N THR A 251 -18.62 -20.87 16.74
CA THR A 251 -19.88 -20.20 16.40
C THR A 251 -19.69 -19.08 15.38
N GLY A 252 -18.45 -18.64 15.16
CA GLY A 252 -18.07 -17.67 14.15
C GLY A 252 -16.56 -17.69 13.89
N LEU A 253 -16.16 -17.16 12.74
CA LEU A 253 -14.77 -16.97 12.35
C LEU A 253 -14.54 -15.52 11.94
N ILE A 254 -13.53 -14.90 12.51
CA ILE A 254 -12.98 -13.62 12.06
C ILE A 254 -11.66 -13.90 11.37
N ILE A 255 -11.52 -13.42 10.13
CA ILE A 255 -10.25 -13.44 9.39
C ILE A 255 -9.69 -12.01 9.39
N ASP A 256 -8.56 -11.81 10.06
CA ASP A 256 -7.90 -10.51 10.17
C ASP A 256 -6.81 -10.38 9.09
N LEU A 257 -7.10 -9.62 8.02
CA LEU A 257 -6.21 -9.30 6.91
C LEU A 257 -5.66 -7.87 6.99
N ARG A 258 -5.86 -7.18 8.08
CA ARG A 258 -5.34 -5.81 8.25
C ARG A 258 -3.82 -5.82 8.24
N GLY A 259 -3.22 -4.94 7.43
CA GLY A 259 -1.78 -4.86 7.21
C GLY A 259 -1.20 -6.02 6.39
N ASN A 260 -2.05 -6.82 5.73
CA ASN A 260 -1.60 -7.86 4.81
C ASN A 260 -1.21 -7.23 3.46
N GLY A 261 0.08 -7.11 3.21
CA GLY A 261 0.65 -6.53 1.99
C GLY A 261 0.58 -7.42 0.75
N GLY A 262 -0.10 -8.57 0.81
CA GLY A 262 -0.21 -9.51 -0.30
C GLY A 262 0.90 -10.56 -0.34
N GLY A 263 1.21 -11.03 -1.53
CA GLY A 263 2.18 -12.09 -1.83
C GLY A 263 1.72 -12.97 -2.99
N GLU A 264 1.58 -14.27 -2.76
CA GLU A 264 1.22 -15.26 -3.76
C GLU A 264 -0.30 -15.41 -3.90
N THR A 265 -0.81 -15.32 -5.13
CA THR A 265 -2.23 -15.46 -5.44
C THR A 265 -2.75 -16.86 -5.12
N ASP A 266 -1.92 -17.90 -5.25
CA ASP A 266 -2.31 -19.29 -4.93
C ASP A 266 -2.63 -19.47 -3.44
N VAL A 267 -1.94 -18.76 -2.55
CA VAL A 267 -2.27 -18.71 -1.12
C VAL A 267 -3.66 -18.06 -0.91
N ALA A 268 -3.96 -17.00 -1.66
CA ALA A 268 -5.28 -16.37 -1.64
C ALA A 268 -6.39 -17.33 -2.10
N LEU A 269 -6.16 -18.08 -3.19
CA LEU A 269 -7.09 -19.12 -3.68
C LEU A 269 -7.28 -20.23 -2.65
N ARG A 270 -6.21 -20.66 -1.99
CA ARG A 270 -6.29 -21.69 -0.93
C ARG A 270 -7.19 -21.24 0.23
N LEU A 271 -7.04 -20.01 0.68
CA LEU A 271 -7.92 -19.42 1.71
C LEU A 271 -9.38 -19.37 1.23
N GLN A 272 -9.63 -18.98 -0.02
CA GLN A 272 -10.96 -18.93 -0.61
C GLN A 272 -11.65 -20.31 -0.58
N MET A 273 -10.90 -21.40 -0.81
CA MET A 273 -11.44 -22.77 -0.76
C MET A 273 -12.00 -23.14 0.62
N HIS A 274 -11.41 -22.63 1.69
CA HIS A 274 -11.94 -22.83 3.06
C HIS A 274 -13.27 -22.11 3.33
N LEU A 275 -13.58 -21.09 2.54
CA LEU A 275 -14.80 -20.26 2.70
C LEU A 275 -15.90 -20.66 1.72
N THR A 276 -15.57 -21.37 0.66
CA THR A 276 -16.51 -21.69 -0.43
C THR A 276 -17.12 -23.07 -0.24
N LYS A 277 -18.46 -23.12 -0.20
CA LYS A 277 -19.22 -24.37 -0.10
C LYS A 277 -19.49 -25.02 -1.46
N ALA A 278 -19.38 -24.27 -2.54
CA ALA A 278 -19.55 -24.77 -3.91
C ALA A 278 -18.40 -25.70 -4.33
N ASP A 279 -18.64 -26.52 -5.37
CA ASP A 279 -17.64 -27.46 -5.90
C ASP A 279 -16.52 -26.76 -6.69
N SER A 280 -16.70 -25.50 -7.05
CA SER A 280 -15.70 -24.68 -7.73
C SER A 280 -15.63 -23.28 -7.15
N ILE A 281 -14.47 -22.64 -7.34
CA ILE A 281 -14.21 -21.22 -7.04
C ILE A 281 -13.94 -20.49 -8.35
N LYS A 282 -14.10 -19.18 -8.35
CA LYS A 282 -13.65 -18.33 -9.45
C LYS A 282 -12.47 -17.47 -8.99
N SER A 283 -11.44 -17.42 -9.82
CA SER A 283 -10.42 -16.38 -9.70
C SER A 283 -10.85 -15.10 -10.42
N PHE A 284 -10.13 -14.04 -10.22
CA PHE A 284 -10.34 -12.79 -10.97
C PHE A 284 -9.98 -12.96 -12.44
N GLY A 285 -10.64 -12.21 -13.32
CA GLY A 285 -10.20 -12.06 -14.71
C GLY A 285 -9.06 -11.03 -14.81
N THR A 286 -8.38 -11.02 -15.93
CA THR A 286 -7.26 -10.10 -16.14
C THR A 286 -7.36 -9.38 -17.47
N GLN A 287 -6.76 -8.20 -17.53
CA GLN A 287 -6.61 -7.42 -18.75
C GLN A 287 -5.19 -6.85 -18.81
N SER A 288 -4.52 -7.05 -19.93
CA SER A 288 -3.19 -6.53 -20.19
C SER A 288 -3.12 -5.84 -21.55
N ARG A 289 -2.04 -5.09 -21.78
CA ARG A 289 -1.81 -4.37 -23.03
C ARG A 289 -1.35 -5.32 -24.14
N THR A 290 -1.83 -5.05 -25.37
CA THR A 290 -1.38 -5.74 -26.58
C THR A 290 -0.84 -4.73 -27.58
N ASN A 291 0.41 -4.90 -28.01
CA ASN A 291 1.09 -4.02 -28.96
C ASN A 291 1.55 -4.82 -30.19
N LEU A 292 0.85 -4.65 -31.32
CA LEU A 292 1.20 -5.25 -32.60
C LEU A 292 1.66 -4.17 -33.57
N GLY A 293 2.90 -4.24 -34.04
CA GLY A 293 3.45 -3.29 -35.01
C GLY A 293 2.61 -3.19 -36.29
N TYR A 294 2.14 -4.32 -36.82
CA TYR A 294 1.24 -4.35 -37.95
C TYR A 294 -0.10 -3.66 -37.66
N GLY A 295 -0.73 -3.97 -36.54
CA GLY A 295 -1.99 -3.33 -36.12
C GLY A 295 -1.84 -1.81 -36.01
N ARG A 296 -0.72 -1.35 -35.44
CA ARG A 296 -0.41 0.09 -35.39
C ARG A 296 -0.28 0.72 -36.77
N ALA A 297 0.42 0.06 -37.69
CA ALA A 297 0.57 0.55 -39.06
C ALA A 297 -0.78 0.64 -39.77
N GLN A 298 -1.70 -0.29 -39.53
CA GLN A 298 -3.02 -0.30 -40.12
C GLN A 298 -4.00 0.66 -39.45
N GLY A 299 -3.88 0.91 -38.15
CA GLY A 299 -4.84 1.68 -37.36
C GLY A 299 -5.01 3.15 -37.76
N ASN A 300 -4.07 3.68 -38.55
CA ASN A 300 -4.20 5.00 -39.18
C ASN A 300 -5.16 4.99 -40.36
N TYR A 301 -5.45 3.83 -40.93
CA TYR A 301 -6.26 3.66 -42.16
C TYR A 301 -7.52 2.82 -41.93
N ASP A 302 -7.53 1.93 -40.95
CA ASP A 302 -8.59 1.00 -40.63
C ASP A 302 -8.99 1.12 -39.17
N ASN A 303 -10.24 1.47 -38.91
CA ASN A 303 -10.81 1.63 -37.56
C ASN A 303 -10.75 0.34 -36.71
N ASN A 304 -10.69 -0.84 -37.32
CA ASN A 304 -10.53 -2.10 -36.60
C ASN A 304 -9.18 -2.21 -35.86
N TYR A 305 -8.19 -1.44 -36.29
CA TYR A 305 -6.86 -1.38 -35.66
C TYR A 305 -6.58 -0.06 -34.95
N LYS A 306 -7.58 0.81 -34.80
CA LYS A 306 -7.42 2.13 -34.20
C LYS A 306 -6.83 2.04 -32.78
N ASP A 307 -7.28 1.11 -31.96
CA ASP A 307 -6.80 0.93 -30.60
C ASP A 307 -5.29 0.58 -30.56
N TYR A 308 -4.79 -0.17 -31.54
CA TYR A 308 -3.35 -0.44 -31.66
C TYR A 308 -2.58 0.84 -32.00
N PHE A 309 -3.07 1.65 -32.92
CA PHE A 309 -2.46 2.93 -33.29
C PHE A 309 -2.43 3.89 -32.10
N GLU A 310 -3.50 3.97 -31.33
CA GLU A 310 -3.64 4.82 -30.15
C GLU A 310 -2.99 4.22 -28.88
N TYR A 311 -2.34 3.06 -28.95
CA TYR A 311 -1.76 2.33 -27.79
C TYR A 311 -2.80 1.95 -26.72
N LYS A 312 -4.03 1.71 -27.10
CA LYS A 312 -5.16 1.34 -26.23
C LYS A 312 -5.70 -0.07 -26.47
N ALA A 313 -4.98 -0.89 -27.24
CA ALA A 313 -5.36 -2.27 -27.46
C ALA A 313 -5.08 -3.13 -26.20
N TYR A 314 -6.09 -3.89 -25.79
CA TYR A 314 -6.05 -4.77 -24.61
C TYR A 314 -6.41 -6.19 -24.99
N GLN A 315 -5.80 -7.14 -24.30
CA GLN A 315 -6.25 -8.51 -24.24
C GLN A 315 -6.90 -8.75 -22.88
N THR A 316 -8.12 -9.28 -22.92
CA THR A 316 -8.87 -9.61 -21.71
C THR A 316 -8.93 -11.13 -21.56
N PHE A 317 -8.56 -11.61 -20.37
CA PHE A 317 -8.69 -12.98 -19.98
C PHE A 317 -9.87 -13.10 -19.01
N PRO A 318 -10.82 -14.01 -19.26
CA PRO A 318 -11.96 -14.19 -18.37
C PRO A 318 -11.50 -14.73 -17.00
N ALA A 319 -12.39 -14.63 -16.03
CA ALA A 319 -12.25 -15.28 -14.74
C ALA A 319 -12.09 -16.80 -14.94
N GLU A 320 -11.09 -17.37 -14.31
CA GLU A 320 -10.88 -18.82 -14.33
C GLU A 320 -11.80 -19.50 -13.33
N VAL A 321 -12.34 -20.65 -13.74
CA VAL A 321 -13.11 -21.54 -12.85
C VAL A 321 -12.20 -22.68 -12.41
N ILE A 322 -11.94 -22.74 -11.11
CA ILE A 322 -11.02 -23.72 -10.51
C ILE A 322 -11.84 -24.71 -9.69
N GLU A 323 -11.65 -26.02 -9.92
CA GLU A 323 -12.27 -27.03 -9.08
C GLU A 323 -11.74 -26.92 -7.65
N ARG A 324 -12.66 -26.89 -6.69
CA ARG A 324 -12.29 -26.84 -5.28
C ARG A 324 -11.65 -28.18 -4.87
N ASP A 325 -10.54 -28.11 -4.16
CA ASP A 325 -9.93 -29.27 -3.54
C ASP A 325 -10.92 -29.90 -2.52
N LYS A 326 -11.41 -31.09 -2.83
CA LYS A 326 -12.41 -31.82 -2.03
C LYS A 326 -11.90 -32.26 -0.66
N SER A 327 -10.58 -32.26 -0.46
CA SER A 327 -9.99 -32.55 0.86
C SER A 327 -10.20 -31.39 1.83
N ILE A 328 -10.42 -30.17 1.32
CA ILE A 328 -10.69 -28.99 2.11
C ILE A 328 -12.18 -28.94 2.47
N VAL A 329 -12.49 -29.14 3.72
CA VAL A 329 -13.85 -28.96 4.22
C VAL A 329 -14.10 -27.48 4.52
N PRO A 330 -15.09 -26.81 3.86
CA PRO A 330 -15.39 -25.42 4.13
C PRO A 330 -15.84 -25.18 5.58
N ILE A 331 -15.56 -23.99 6.11
CA ILE A 331 -16.09 -23.57 7.41
C ILE A 331 -17.62 -23.43 7.35
N GLN A 332 -18.31 -23.81 8.41
CA GLN A 332 -19.79 -23.82 8.43
C GLN A 332 -20.40 -22.64 9.21
N CYS A 333 -19.64 -22.00 10.09
CA CYS A 333 -20.11 -20.86 10.84
C CYS A 333 -20.06 -19.55 9.99
N PRO A 334 -20.77 -18.48 10.42
CA PRO A 334 -20.63 -17.14 9.84
C PRO A 334 -19.21 -16.64 9.91
N VAL A 335 -18.79 -15.87 8.88
CA VAL A 335 -17.43 -15.35 8.73
C VAL A 335 -17.48 -13.84 8.58
N ALA A 336 -16.61 -13.13 9.28
CA ALA A 336 -16.29 -11.72 9.07
C ALA A 336 -14.82 -11.58 8.70
N ILE A 337 -14.50 -10.64 7.80
CA ILE A 337 -13.13 -10.34 7.37
C ILE A 337 -12.82 -8.90 7.75
N LEU A 338 -11.72 -8.70 8.46
CA LEU A 338 -11.23 -7.36 8.80
C LEU A 338 -10.23 -6.92 7.73
N ILE A 339 -10.46 -5.73 7.20
CA ILE A 339 -9.63 -5.09 6.17
C ILE A 339 -9.24 -3.67 6.58
N ASP A 340 -8.12 -3.19 6.06
CA ASP A 340 -7.67 -1.82 6.24
C ASP A 340 -6.94 -1.30 5.00
N THR A 341 -6.52 -0.04 5.05
CA THR A 341 -5.79 0.62 3.95
C THR A 341 -4.48 -0.08 3.54
N TYR A 342 -3.95 -0.95 4.38
CA TYR A 342 -2.73 -1.70 4.10
C TYR A 342 -3.00 -3.16 3.67
N SER A 343 -4.26 -3.53 3.50
CA SER A 343 -4.64 -4.74 2.76
C SER A 343 -4.38 -4.49 1.28
N PHE A 344 -3.42 -5.21 0.68
CA PHE A 344 -2.79 -4.81 -0.58
C PHE A 344 -2.43 -6.01 -1.46
N SER A 345 -2.36 -5.82 -2.79
CA SER A 345 -1.82 -6.79 -3.77
C SER A 345 -2.58 -8.14 -3.70
N ALA A 346 -1.90 -9.29 -3.54
CA ALA A 346 -2.56 -10.60 -3.48
C ALA A 346 -3.61 -10.74 -2.35
N CYS A 347 -3.56 -9.88 -1.31
CA CYS A 347 -4.65 -9.77 -0.36
C CYS A 347 -5.91 -9.20 -1.04
N GLU A 348 -5.75 -8.23 -1.93
CA GLU A 348 -6.86 -7.70 -2.73
C GLU A 348 -7.31 -8.69 -3.81
N ASP A 349 -6.41 -9.52 -4.36
CA ASP A 349 -6.80 -10.63 -5.26
C ASP A 349 -7.80 -11.56 -4.58
N PHE A 350 -7.51 -11.94 -3.34
CA PHE A 350 -8.45 -12.72 -2.53
C PHE A 350 -9.78 -11.99 -2.34
N LEU A 351 -9.75 -10.72 -1.97
CA LEU A 351 -10.96 -9.93 -1.74
C LEU A 351 -11.77 -9.74 -3.04
N ILE A 352 -11.12 -9.47 -4.19
CA ILE A 352 -11.75 -9.37 -5.50
C ILE A 352 -12.47 -10.70 -5.84
N ASN A 353 -11.82 -11.83 -5.61
CA ASN A 353 -12.37 -13.14 -5.90
C ASN A 353 -13.68 -13.41 -5.14
N ILE A 354 -13.76 -12.98 -3.89
CA ILE A 354 -14.92 -13.24 -3.04
C ILE A 354 -15.96 -12.12 -3.07
N TYR A 355 -15.61 -10.90 -3.49
CA TYR A 355 -16.45 -9.71 -3.33
C TYR A 355 -17.85 -9.84 -3.92
N GLU A 356 -17.95 -10.46 -5.08
CA GLU A 356 -19.23 -10.71 -5.76
C GLU A 356 -19.77 -12.14 -5.50
N MET A 357 -19.09 -12.94 -4.68
CA MET A 357 -19.49 -14.33 -4.38
C MET A 357 -20.80 -14.34 -3.55
N PRO A 358 -21.82 -15.12 -3.96
CA PRO A 358 -23.04 -15.27 -3.16
C PRO A 358 -22.75 -15.80 -1.75
N GLY A 359 -23.31 -15.15 -0.73
CA GLY A 359 -23.13 -15.56 0.67
C GLY A 359 -21.70 -15.39 1.20
N ARG A 360 -20.93 -14.48 0.61
CA ARG A 360 -19.58 -14.15 1.08
C ARG A 360 -19.55 -13.63 2.51
N PRO A 361 -18.39 -13.69 3.18
CA PRO A 361 -18.14 -13.05 4.45
C PRO A 361 -18.46 -11.55 4.44
N VAL A 362 -18.88 -11.00 5.58
CA VAL A 362 -19.01 -9.55 5.76
C VAL A 362 -17.62 -8.92 5.90
N LEU A 363 -17.40 -7.81 5.21
CA LEU A 363 -16.15 -7.05 5.26
C LEU A 363 -16.29 -5.88 6.24
N ILE A 364 -15.36 -5.74 7.19
CA ILE A 364 -15.42 -4.74 8.25
C ILE A 364 -14.07 -4.02 8.34
N GLY A 365 -14.08 -2.69 8.42
CA GLY A 365 -12.87 -1.90 8.60
C GLY A 365 -12.79 -0.68 7.72
N GLU A 366 -11.71 -0.55 6.96
CA GLU A 366 -11.43 0.58 6.06
C GLU A 366 -11.22 0.11 4.64
N GLU A 367 -11.40 1.02 3.67
CA GLU A 367 -11.07 0.79 2.26
C GLU A 367 -9.62 0.30 2.10
N THR A 368 -9.41 -0.71 1.25
CA THR A 368 -8.08 -1.28 0.97
C THR A 368 -7.20 -0.37 0.10
N ALA A 369 -5.96 -0.77 -0.18
CA ALA A 369 -4.98 0.06 -0.90
C ALA A 369 -5.35 0.36 -2.36
N GLY A 370 -6.08 -0.51 -3.02
CA GLY A 370 -6.58 -0.30 -4.38
C GLY A 370 -5.57 -0.62 -5.48
N SER A 371 -4.67 -1.56 -5.26
CA SER A 371 -3.67 -1.92 -6.25
C SER A 371 -3.31 -3.40 -6.20
N THR A 372 -3.61 -4.08 -7.27
CA THR A 372 -3.06 -5.39 -7.60
C THR A 372 -2.59 -5.39 -9.05
N GLY A 373 -1.73 -6.32 -9.42
CA GLY A 373 -1.20 -6.44 -10.76
C GLY A 373 0.06 -7.30 -10.79
N ALA A 374 0.46 -7.73 -11.96
CA ALA A 374 1.72 -8.41 -12.20
C ALA A 374 2.78 -7.35 -12.60
N PRO A 375 3.63 -6.88 -11.69
CA PRO A 375 4.57 -5.83 -12.02
C PRO A 375 5.72 -6.36 -12.89
N LEU A 376 6.00 -5.66 -13.97
CA LEU A 376 7.24 -5.81 -14.75
C LEU A 376 8.36 -5.11 -14.01
N VAL A 377 9.44 -5.82 -13.71
CA VAL A 377 10.67 -5.23 -13.18
C VAL A 377 11.51 -4.72 -14.32
N ILE A 378 11.99 -3.49 -14.22
CA ILE A 378 12.80 -2.78 -15.22
C ILE A 378 14.16 -2.51 -14.60
N GLU A 379 15.20 -3.08 -15.16
CA GLU A 379 16.58 -2.83 -14.76
C GLU A 379 17.07 -1.49 -15.33
N LEU A 380 17.62 -0.66 -14.46
CA LEU A 380 18.17 0.66 -14.78
C LEU A 380 19.69 0.64 -14.61
N PRO A 381 20.43 1.65 -15.14
CA PRO A 381 21.86 1.74 -14.91
C PRO A 381 22.23 1.71 -13.42
N HIS A 382 23.41 1.16 -13.13
CA HIS A 382 24.00 1.08 -11.79
C HIS A 382 23.15 0.29 -10.76
N GLU A 383 22.59 -0.85 -11.20
CA GLU A 383 21.80 -1.76 -10.36
C GLU A 383 20.51 -1.16 -9.79
N ALA A 384 20.12 0.02 -10.23
CA ALA A 384 18.81 0.56 -9.90
C ALA A 384 17.73 -0.23 -10.64
N CYS A 385 16.55 -0.31 -10.05
CA CYS A 385 15.42 -0.93 -10.72
C CYS A 385 14.10 -0.20 -10.39
N ALA A 386 13.16 -0.38 -11.30
CA ALA A 386 11.80 0.09 -11.16
C ALA A 386 10.83 -1.05 -11.40
N ARG A 387 9.59 -0.89 -10.97
CA ARG A 387 8.50 -1.78 -11.38
C ARG A 387 7.37 -1.00 -12.02
N LEU A 388 6.66 -1.68 -12.90
CA LEU A 388 5.57 -1.13 -13.69
C LEU A 388 4.38 -2.08 -13.66
N CYS A 389 3.20 -1.58 -13.30
CA CYS A 389 1.96 -2.36 -13.32
C CYS A 389 1.55 -2.71 -14.76
N THR A 390 1.48 -4.01 -15.09
CA THR A 390 1.17 -4.51 -16.44
C THR A 390 -0.16 -5.23 -16.54
N LEU A 391 -0.84 -5.47 -15.41
CA LEU A 391 -2.09 -6.21 -15.33
C LEU A 391 -3.13 -5.41 -14.57
N ARG A 392 -4.36 -5.46 -15.06
CA ARG A 392 -5.56 -4.94 -14.42
C ARG A 392 -6.45 -6.12 -14.03
N ALA A 393 -6.77 -6.25 -12.74
CA ALA A 393 -7.70 -7.26 -12.28
C ALA A 393 -9.15 -6.89 -12.64
N LEU A 394 -9.97 -7.90 -12.90
CA LEU A 394 -11.38 -7.77 -13.19
C LEU A 394 -12.17 -8.61 -12.21
N TYR A 395 -13.24 -8.07 -11.64
CA TYR A 395 -14.13 -8.84 -10.76
C TYR A 395 -14.66 -10.08 -11.48
N PRO A 396 -14.68 -11.27 -10.81
CA PRO A 396 -14.86 -12.55 -11.50
C PRO A 396 -16.27 -12.79 -12.09
N TYR A 397 -17.27 -12.04 -11.65
CA TYR A 397 -18.65 -12.19 -12.13
C TYR A 397 -19.06 -11.04 -13.03
N SER A 398 -18.83 -9.80 -12.63
CA SER A 398 -19.20 -8.61 -13.41
C SER A 398 -18.21 -8.24 -14.50
N MET A 399 -16.97 -8.75 -14.44
CA MET A 399 -15.85 -8.37 -15.31
C MET A 399 -15.54 -6.86 -15.28
N LYS A 400 -16.00 -6.15 -14.25
CA LYS A 400 -15.66 -4.74 -14.04
C LYS A 400 -14.20 -4.62 -13.61
N PRO A 401 -13.48 -3.61 -14.11
CA PRO A 401 -12.08 -3.41 -13.73
C PRO A 401 -11.95 -2.89 -12.29
N PHE A 402 -10.99 -3.45 -11.57
CA PHE A 402 -10.52 -2.98 -10.28
C PHE A 402 -9.36 -2.01 -10.51
N VAL A 403 -9.64 -0.71 -10.54
CA VAL A 403 -8.67 0.34 -10.87
C VAL A 403 -8.93 1.58 -10.04
N ASN A 404 -7.89 2.10 -9.37
CA ASN A 404 -7.89 3.36 -8.61
C ASN A 404 -8.97 3.43 -7.52
N GLN A 405 -9.39 2.30 -7.03
CA GLN A 405 -10.32 2.15 -5.90
C GLN A 405 -9.90 0.95 -5.07
N GLY A 406 -10.10 1.01 -3.77
CA GLY A 406 -9.93 -0.14 -2.88
C GLY A 406 -11.20 -0.97 -2.81
N ILE A 407 -11.12 -2.12 -2.16
CA ILE A 407 -12.28 -2.87 -1.72
C ILE A 407 -12.91 -2.09 -0.56
N LEU A 408 -14.18 -1.75 -0.69
CA LEU A 408 -14.92 -1.07 0.35
C LEU A 408 -15.45 -2.09 1.38
N PRO A 409 -15.35 -1.81 2.68
CA PRO A 409 -16.01 -2.62 3.69
C PRO A 409 -17.53 -2.49 3.61
N ASP A 410 -18.25 -3.54 3.98
CA ASP A 410 -19.69 -3.48 4.18
C ASP A 410 -20.05 -2.63 5.42
N ILE A 411 -19.15 -2.66 6.40
CA ILE A 411 -19.28 -1.91 7.66
C ILE A 411 -17.98 -1.17 7.93
N GLU A 412 -18.05 0.15 7.82
CA GLU A 412 -16.92 0.99 8.17
C GLU A 412 -16.66 0.95 9.69
N ALA A 413 -15.40 0.76 10.07
CA ALA A 413 -14.96 0.67 11.46
C ALA A 413 -13.58 1.30 11.62
N LYS A 414 -13.58 2.62 11.78
CA LYS A 414 -12.38 3.44 12.01
C LYS A 414 -12.32 3.84 13.48
N PRO A 415 -11.20 3.63 14.17
CA PRO A 415 -11.05 4.13 15.54
C PRO A 415 -10.94 5.65 15.55
N THR A 416 -11.42 6.28 16.62
CA THR A 416 -11.04 7.64 16.98
C THR A 416 -9.59 7.66 17.50
N VAL A 417 -9.00 8.85 17.63
CA VAL A 417 -7.63 9.00 18.20
C VAL A 417 -7.58 8.41 19.61
N ASP A 418 -8.57 8.72 20.44
CA ASP A 418 -8.68 8.23 21.81
C ASP A 418 -8.77 6.70 21.88
N GLU A 419 -9.62 6.09 21.04
CA GLU A 419 -9.74 4.63 20.95
C GLU A 419 -8.43 3.99 20.49
N TYR A 420 -7.79 4.59 19.49
CA TYR A 420 -6.50 4.10 18.98
C TYR A 420 -5.40 4.13 20.06
N ILE A 421 -5.27 5.27 20.79
CA ILE A 421 -4.28 5.43 21.87
C ILE A 421 -4.56 4.47 23.02
N LYS A 422 -5.84 4.23 23.34
CA LYS A 422 -6.27 3.24 24.36
C LYS A 422 -6.15 1.79 23.90
N GLY A 423 -5.76 1.55 22.64
CA GLY A 423 -5.64 0.21 22.08
C GLY A 423 -6.98 -0.50 21.86
N ILE A 424 -8.08 0.26 21.69
CA ILE A 424 -9.42 -0.28 21.43
C ILE A 424 -9.49 -0.67 19.95
N ASP A 425 -9.73 -1.94 19.68
CA ASP A 425 -9.89 -2.48 18.32
C ASP A 425 -11.37 -2.44 17.90
N VAL A 426 -11.79 -1.31 17.36
CA VAL A 426 -13.20 -1.05 16.98
C VAL A 426 -13.70 -2.03 15.92
N ALA A 427 -12.86 -2.39 14.94
CA ALA A 427 -13.24 -3.35 13.89
C ALA A 427 -13.44 -4.76 14.46
N MET A 428 -12.54 -5.19 15.34
CA MET A 428 -12.67 -6.47 16.04
C MET A 428 -13.92 -6.54 16.90
N LEU A 429 -14.20 -5.49 17.70
CA LEU A 429 -15.39 -5.43 18.54
C LEU A 429 -16.66 -5.50 17.69
N LYS A 430 -16.69 -4.82 16.56
CA LYS A 430 -17.82 -4.83 15.64
C LYS A 430 -18.05 -6.21 15.01
N ALA A 431 -16.95 -6.89 14.63
CA ALA A 431 -17.03 -8.26 14.12
C ALA A 431 -17.59 -9.25 15.15
N ILE A 432 -17.13 -9.17 16.40
CA ILE A 432 -17.63 -10.00 17.50
C ILE A 432 -19.13 -9.75 17.73
N ASP A 433 -19.57 -8.48 17.78
CA ASP A 433 -20.99 -8.12 17.97
C ASP A 433 -21.87 -8.68 16.85
N ILE A 434 -21.41 -8.65 15.60
CA ILE A 434 -22.14 -9.19 14.46
C ILE A 434 -22.24 -10.71 14.54
N LEU A 435 -21.11 -11.39 14.78
CA LEU A 435 -21.07 -12.84 14.82
C LEU A 435 -21.84 -13.43 16.00
N ASN A 436 -21.98 -12.68 17.09
CA ASN A 436 -22.80 -13.10 18.24
C ASN A 436 -24.32 -13.03 18.01
N LYS A 437 -24.75 -12.43 16.89
CA LYS A 437 -26.19 -12.34 16.53
C LYS A 437 -26.68 -13.51 15.68
N TYR A 438 -25.76 -14.35 15.23
CA TYR A 438 -26.04 -15.61 14.50
C TYR A 438 -26.04 -16.80 15.44
#